data_acae127b7f1097b900b640a243c041e9
#
_entry.id   acae127b7f1097b900b640a243c041e9
#
_cell.length_a   1.000
_cell.length_b   1.000
_cell.length_c   1.000
_cell.angle_alpha   90.00
_cell.angle_beta   90.00
_cell.angle_gamma   90.00
#
_symmetry.space_group_name_H-M   'P 1'
#
loop_
_entity.id
_entity.type
_entity.pdbx_description
1 polymer ?
#
loop_
_entity_poly.entity_id
_entity_poly.type
_entity_poly.pdbx_seq_one_letter_code
_entity_poly.pdbx_strand_id
1 'polypeptide(L)'
;MENEIIKERFLGTIFGQAVGDALGLSTEFMSKQEVGRFYPNGIEDYSQIVQDDHRRRWQRGDWTDDTDMMLCILDSFVACQKVDFLDIARRFKEWMMNGGMGIGRHTYNVMALGDYTSNPQKAAEIIWKMGKKKAAANGAVMRTSVVGLLKENVTSNAENICKLTHFDPRCVGSCVVVSSIIHALVFEDRILDYENVIGIAKQYDERILSFVDLAYYESLDSLCLDDEKSMGYTLRTLGAALWAYWHATSYKEGILKIVLSGGDADTNAAVAGAILGAKFGINQIPEEWKSGLLYASMLHDKVQEFYAMYR
;
A
#
# COMPACT_ATOMS: atom_id res chain seq x y z
N MET A 1 -21.24 -7.42 18.17
CA MET A 1 -21.18 -7.93 16.78
C MET A 1 -20.67 -6.85 15.82
N GLU A 2 -21.37 -5.75 15.58
CA GLU A 2 -20.93 -4.73 14.62
C GLU A 2 -19.53 -4.16 14.94
N ASN A 3 -19.29 -3.73 16.17
CA ASN A 3 -17.97 -3.24 16.61
C ASN A 3 -16.84 -4.30 16.52
N GLU A 4 -17.17 -5.56 16.56
CA GLU A 4 -16.20 -6.66 16.46
C GLU A 4 -15.79 -6.90 15.01
N ILE A 5 -16.74 -6.86 14.09
CA ILE A 5 -16.48 -6.93 12.65
C ILE A 5 -15.63 -5.74 12.20
N ILE A 6 -15.98 -4.52 12.63
CA ILE A 6 -15.17 -3.34 12.35
C ILE A 6 -13.74 -3.54 12.85
N LYS A 7 -13.58 -4.02 14.09
CA LYS A 7 -12.24 -4.30 14.65
C LYS A 7 -11.48 -5.34 13.85
N GLU A 8 -12.10 -6.43 13.46
CA GLU A 8 -11.47 -7.48 12.66
C GLU A 8 -10.98 -6.96 11.32
N ARG A 9 -11.79 -6.16 10.62
CA ARG A 9 -11.42 -5.56 9.34
C ARG A 9 -10.38 -4.46 9.49
N PHE A 10 -10.45 -3.69 10.56
CA PHE A 10 -9.48 -2.67 10.90
C PHE A 10 -8.08 -3.25 11.13
N LEU A 11 -8.00 -4.27 12.01
CA LEU A 11 -6.75 -5.02 12.20
C LEU A 11 -6.33 -5.73 10.90
N GLY A 12 -7.30 -6.32 10.20
CA GLY A 12 -7.06 -6.98 8.92
C GLY A 12 -6.41 -6.08 7.90
N THR A 13 -6.81 -4.82 7.80
CA THR A 13 -6.23 -3.83 6.88
C THR A 13 -4.73 -3.64 7.13
N ILE A 14 -4.35 -3.40 8.38
CA ILE A 14 -2.96 -3.04 8.73
C ILE A 14 -2.06 -4.28 8.71
N PHE A 15 -2.51 -5.40 9.31
CA PHE A 15 -1.77 -6.66 9.23
C PHE A 15 -1.70 -7.20 7.80
N GLY A 16 -2.79 -7.03 7.03
CA GLY A 16 -2.82 -7.44 5.64
C GLY A 16 -1.81 -6.69 4.79
N GLN A 17 -1.64 -5.40 5.01
CA GLN A 17 -0.59 -4.63 4.36
C GLN A 17 0.79 -5.16 4.73
N ALA A 18 1.12 -5.26 6.02
CA ALA A 18 2.43 -5.67 6.49
C ALA A 18 2.82 -7.09 6.03
N VAL A 19 1.86 -8.02 6.05
CA VAL A 19 2.05 -9.38 5.54
C VAL A 19 2.26 -9.39 4.02
N GLY A 20 1.47 -8.60 3.28
CA GLY A 20 1.62 -8.47 1.84
C GLY A 20 3.00 -7.94 1.45
N ASP A 21 3.43 -6.85 2.08
CA ASP A 21 4.74 -6.22 1.94
C ASP A 21 5.87 -7.24 2.22
N ALA A 22 5.90 -7.84 3.40
CA ALA A 22 6.94 -8.78 3.80
C ALA A 22 7.02 -10.04 2.92
N LEU A 23 5.89 -10.57 2.44
CA LEU A 23 5.89 -11.68 1.49
C LEU A 23 6.27 -11.23 0.08
N GLY A 24 5.81 -10.06 -0.34
CA GLY A 24 6.10 -9.50 -1.66
C GLY A 24 7.58 -9.24 -1.89
N LEU A 25 8.33 -8.88 -0.84
CA LEU A 25 9.78 -8.76 -0.87
C LEU A 25 10.46 -10.02 -1.45
N SER A 26 9.84 -11.21 -1.34
CA SER A 26 10.40 -12.45 -1.89
C SER A 26 10.63 -12.41 -3.40
N THR A 27 9.80 -11.70 -4.13
CA THR A 27 9.82 -11.66 -5.60
C THR A 27 9.95 -10.23 -6.16
N GLU A 28 10.19 -9.25 -5.28
CA GLU A 28 10.43 -7.87 -5.68
C GLU A 28 11.53 -7.78 -6.73
N PHE A 29 11.27 -7.06 -7.82
CA PHE A 29 12.13 -6.88 -9.00
C PHE A 29 12.48 -8.16 -9.79
N MET A 30 11.82 -9.28 -9.52
CA MET A 30 11.92 -10.47 -10.36
C MET A 30 10.95 -10.40 -11.53
N SER A 31 11.40 -10.85 -12.69
CA SER A 31 10.51 -11.22 -13.79
C SER A 31 9.70 -12.47 -13.43
N LYS A 32 8.56 -12.67 -14.05
CA LYS A 32 7.74 -13.87 -13.87
C LYS A 32 8.51 -15.17 -14.15
N GLN A 33 9.46 -15.12 -15.09
CA GLN A 33 10.35 -16.25 -15.38
C GLN A 33 11.30 -16.55 -14.21
N GLU A 34 11.86 -15.53 -13.57
CA GLU A 34 12.72 -15.69 -12.40
C GLU A 34 11.92 -16.21 -11.21
N VAL A 35 10.70 -15.68 -10.98
CA VAL A 35 9.80 -16.20 -9.95
C VAL A 35 9.56 -17.70 -10.13
N GLY A 36 9.22 -18.16 -11.34
CA GLY A 36 9.05 -19.58 -11.64
C GLY A 36 10.31 -20.43 -11.43
N ARG A 37 11.50 -19.84 -11.57
CA ARG A 37 12.79 -20.49 -11.31
C ARG A 37 13.12 -20.61 -9.82
N PHE A 38 12.91 -19.53 -9.05
CA PHE A 38 13.27 -19.49 -7.63
C PHE A 38 12.18 -20.09 -6.74
N TYR A 39 10.92 -20.00 -7.15
CA TYR A 39 9.75 -20.48 -6.41
C TYR A 39 8.87 -21.42 -7.25
N PRO A 40 9.42 -22.55 -7.78
CA PRO A 40 8.66 -23.44 -8.66
C PRO A 40 7.43 -24.09 -8.01
N ASN A 41 7.42 -24.15 -6.68
CA ASN A 41 6.30 -24.69 -5.89
C ASN A 41 5.49 -23.59 -5.16
N GLY A 42 5.72 -22.30 -5.52
CA GLY A 42 5.18 -21.16 -4.80
C GLY A 42 5.97 -20.83 -3.54
N ILE A 43 5.40 -19.95 -2.71
CA ILE A 43 5.96 -19.53 -1.43
C ILE A 43 4.90 -19.75 -0.34
N GLU A 44 5.30 -20.35 0.79
CA GLU A 44 4.39 -20.65 1.90
C GLU A 44 4.67 -19.79 3.13
N ASP A 45 5.92 -19.41 3.35
CA ASP A 45 6.34 -18.61 4.49
C ASP A 45 7.64 -17.80 4.23
N TYR A 46 7.98 -16.92 5.15
CA TYR A 46 9.15 -16.02 5.03
C TYR A 46 10.50 -16.77 5.03
N SER A 47 10.58 -18.00 5.57
CA SER A 47 11.83 -18.76 5.62
C SER A 47 12.34 -19.14 4.24
N GLN A 48 11.42 -19.21 3.26
CA GLN A 48 11.71 -19.55 1.88
C GLN A 48 12.27 -18.37 1.06
N ILE A 49 12.21 -17.14 1.60
CA ILE A 49 12.69 -15.95 0.90
C ILE A 49 14.17 -16.10 0.57
N VAL A 50 14.51 -16.09 -0.72
CA VAL A 50 15.89 -16.15 -1.22
C VAL A 50 16.68 -14.95 -0.73
N GLN A 51 17.87 -15.20 -0.19
CA GLN A 51 18.74 -14.17 0.37
C GLN A 51 19.82 -13.75 -0.65
N ASP A 52 19.40 -13.09 -1.72
CA ASP A 52 20.29 -12.47 -2.69
C ASP A 52 20.81 -11.09 -2.23
N ASP A 53 21.56 -10.39 -3.10
CA ASP A 53 22.15 -9.08 -2.79
C ASP A 53 21.10 -8.00 -2.49
N HIS A 54 19.90 -8.15 -3.01
CA HIS A 54 18.80 -7.24 -2.74
C HIS A 54 18.12 -7.58 -1.40
N ARG A 55 17.63 -8.82 -1.26
CA ARG A 55 16.76 -9.26 -0.15
C ARG A 55 17.47 -9.43 1.17
N ARG A 56 18.77 -9.76 1.18
CA ARG A 56 19.57 -9.87 2.41
C ARG A 56 19.70 -8.58 3.21
N ARG A 57 19.25 -7.44 2.68
CA ARG A 57 19.19 -6.16 3.39
C ARG A 57 18.11 -6.15 4.46
N TRP A 58 17.08 -6.98 4.31
CA TRP A 58 16.02 -7.20 5.28
C TRP A 58 16.14 -8.58 5.92
N GLN A 59 15.72 -8.69 7.17
CA GLN A 59 15.56 -9.99 7.80
C GLN A 59 14.28 -10.67 7.25
N ARG A 60 14.21 -12.00 7.34
CA ARG A 60 13.00 -12.72 6.94
C ARG A 60 11.84 -12.34 7.87
N GLY A 61 10.70 -12.00 7.29
CA GLY A 61 9.53 -11.49 8.00
C GLY A 61 9.58 -9.99 8.30
N ASP A 62 10.63 -9.30 7.88
CA ASP A 62 10.68 -7.84 7.87
C ASP A 62 9.87 -7.30 6.68
N TRP A 63 9.34 -6.11 6.82
CA TRP A 63 8.68 -5.33 5.76
C TRP A 63 9.57 -4.22 5.23
N THR A 64 9.11 -3.49 4.22
CA THR A 64 9.86 -2.44 3.54
C THR A 64 9.35 -1.03 3.88
N ASP A 65 9.70 -0.04 3.07
CA ASP A 65 9.21 1.35 3.21
C ASP A 65 7.68 1.47 3.05
N ASP A 66 7.03 0.52 2.43
CA ASP A 66 5.57 0.46 2.29
C ASP A 66 4.87 0.51 3.64
N THR A 67 5.23 -0.40 4.52
CA THR A 67 4.66 -0.48 5.86
C THR A 67 5.25 0.57 6.80
N ASP A 68 6.55 0.84 6.74
CA ASP A 68 7.20 1.86 7.56
C ASP A 68 6.57 3.24 7.36
N MET A 69 6.33 3.65 6.11
CA MET A 69 5.72 4.94 5.82
C MET A 69 4.22 4.97 6.17
N MET A 70 3.51 3.84 6.05
CA MET A 70 2.14 3.72 6.57
C MET A 70 2.12 3.91 8.10
N LEU A 71 3.06 3.30 8.83
CA LEU A 71 3.19 3.47 10.28
C LEU A 71 3.53 4.92 10.66
N CYS A 72 4.32 5.65 9.88
CA CYS A 72 4.53 7.09 10.09
C CYS A 72 3.21 7.88 10.07
N ILE A 73 2.28 7.53 9.17
CA ILE A 73 0.95 8.17 9.10
C ILE A 73 0.12 7.77 10.33
N LEU A 74 0.07 6.48 10.65
CA LEU A 74 -0.65 5.95 11.80
C LEU A 74 -0.17 6.60 13.11
N ASP A 75 1.15 6.64 13.33
CA ASP A 75 1.75 7.24 14.52
C ASP A 75 1.43 8.75 14.65
N SER A 76 1.31 9.44 13.51
CA SER A 76 0.86 10.83 13.51
C SER A 76 -0.60 10.96 13.94
N PHE A 77 -1.48 10.09 13.43
CA PHE A 77 -2.89 10.08 13.82
C PHE A 77 -3.04 9.84 15.33
N VAL A 78 -2.32 8.86 15.86
CA VAL A 78 -2.35 8.54 17.30
C VAL A 78 -1.81 9.70 18.15
N ALA A 79 -0.63 10.22 17.80
CA ALA A 79 0.01 11.26 18.59
C ALA A 79 -0.74 12.60 18.55
N CYS A 80 -1.25 12.99 17.38
CA CYS A 80 -1.94 14.28 17.21
C CYS A 80 -3.44 14.23 17.49
N GLN A 81 -4.04 13.03 17.60
CA GLN A 81 -5.50 12.82 17.73
C GLN A 81 -6.30 13.49 16.61
N LYS A 82 -5.69 13.68 15.45
CA LYS A 82 -6.23 14.31 14.24
C LYS A 82 -5.29 14.06 13.06
N VAL A 83 -5.73 14.38 11.86
CA VAL A 83 -4.85 14.42 10.70
C VAL A 83 -4.02 15.71 10.74
N ASP A 84 -2.69 15.57 10.84
CA ASP A 84 -1.74 16.67 10.81
C ASP A 84 -0.68 16.45 9.73
N PHE A 85 -0.86 17.11 8.59
CA PHE A 85 -0.02 16.92 7.41
C PHE A 85 1.44 17.30 7.65
N LEU A 86 1.72 18.28 8.51
CA LEU A 86 3.09 18.70 8.81
C LEU A 86 3.76 17.71 9.77
N ASP A 87 3.00 17.12 10.70
CA ASP A 87 3.52 16.06 11.56
C ASP A 87 3.85 14.80 10.75
N ILE A 88 2.96 14.38 9.83
CA ILE A 88 3.23 13.26 8.92
C ILE A 88 4.49 13.54 8.10
N ALA A 89 4.63 14.73 7.52
CA ALA A 89 5.81 15.09 6.73
C ALA A 89 7.10 15.07 7.56
N ARG A 90 7.05 15.54 8.83
CA ARG A 90 8.20 15.43 9.76
C ARG A 90 8.57 13.98 10.01
N ARG A 91 7.62 13.09 10.29
CA ARG A 91 7.86 11.65 10.52
C ARG A 91 8.47 10.97 9.31
N PHE A 92 7.99 11.27 8.10
CA PHE A 92 8.61 10.79 6.86
C PHE A 92 10.06 11.23 6.74
N LYS A 93 10.35 12.52 7.04
CA LYS A 93 11.71 13.06 6.99
C LYS A 93 12.60 12.40 8.04
N GLU A 94 12.12 12.22 9.26
CA GLU A 94 12.84 11.55 10.35
C GLU A 94 13.13 10.10 10.00
N TRP A 95 12.15 9.36 9.49
CA TRP A 95 12.34 7.99 9.02
C TRP A 95 13.44 7.91 7.94
N MET A 96 13.41 8.77 6.93
CA MET A 96 14.43 8.83 5.90
C MET A 96 15.82 9.13 6.47
N MET A 97 15.93 10.08 7.41
CA MET A 97 17.20 10.49 8.01
C MET A 97 17.78 9.45 8.97
N ASN A 98 16.93 8.60 9.55
CA ASN A 98 17.31 7.51 10.45
C ASN A 98 17.58 6.18 9.72
N GLY A 99 17.80 6.22 8.41
CA GLY A 99 18.20 5.07 7.62
C GLY A 99 17.05 4.25 7.07
N GLY A 100 15.90 4.89 6.79
CA GLY A 100 14.76 4.24 6.13
C GLY A 100 15.18 3.54 4.83
N MET A 101 15.00 2.23 4.78
CA MET A 101 15.39 1.39 3.66
C MET A 101 14.23 1.26 2.65
N GLY A 102 14.57 1.04 1.38
CA GLY A 102 13.58 0.84 0.31
C GLY A 102 13.16 2.13 -0.40
N ILE A 103 13.35 3.29 0.22
CA ILE A 103 12.84 4.57 -0.29
C ILE A 103 13.04 4.77 -1.79
N GLY A 104 11.94 4.95 -2.52
CA GLY A 104 11.96 5.22 -3.95
C GLY A 104 12.56 6.60 -4.29
N ARG A 105 13.25 6.68 -5.44
CA ARG A 105 13.95 7.90 -5.90
C ARG A 105 13.05 9.14 -5.90
N HIS A 106 11.79 9.02 -6.32
CA HIS A 106 10.87 10.16 -6.36
C HIS A 106 10.59 10.69 -4.95
N THR A 107 10.23 9.81 -4.03
CA THR A 107 9.97 10.13 -2.61
C THR A 107 11.18 10.79 -1.98
N TYR A 108 12.37 10.19 -2.17
CA TYR A 108 13.64 10.75 -1.68
C TYR A 108 13.87 12.18 -2.19
N ASN A 109 13.74 12.42 -3.50
CA ASN A 109 13.98 13.72 -4.10
C ASN A 109 13.06 14.81 -3.52
N VAL A 110 11.80 14.48 -3.24
CA VAL A 110 10.85 15.42 -2.60
C VAL A 110 11.28 15.71 -1.17
N MET A 111 11.52 14.67 -0.37
CA MET A 111 11.87 14.81 1.04
C MET A 111 13.26 15.42 1.25
N ALA A 112 14.15 15.35 0.27
CA ALA A 112 15.49 15.98 0.31
C ALA A 112 15.45 17.49 0.19
N LEU A 113 14.36 18.11 -0.27
CA LEU A 113 14.24 19.56 -0.33
C LEU A 113 14.31 20.17 1.07
N GLY A 114 15.01 21.32 1.19
CA GLY A 114 15.32 21.93 2.48
C GLY A 114 14.09 22.39 3.27
N ASP A 115 13.02 22.81 2.57
CA ASP A 115 11.78 23.30 3.15
C ASP A 115 10.66 22.25 3.20
N TYR A 116 10.98 20.98 2.91
CA TYR A 116 9.99 19.89 2.84
C TYR A 116 9.09 19.82 4.08
N THR A 117 9.64 19.86 5.28
CA THR A 117 8.86 19.74 6.53
C THR A 117 7.94 20.93 6.81
N SER A 118 8.19 22.08 6.17
CA SER A 118 7.36 23.28 6.28
C SER A 118 6.33 23.39 5.16
N ASN A 119 6.69 22.91 3.96
CA ASN A 119 5.87 23.02 2.75
C ASN A 119 5.89 21.74 1.90
N PRO A 120 5.47 20.57 2.45
CA PRO A 120 5.65 19.29 1.78
C PRO A 120 4.95 19.21 0.43
N GLN A 121 3.71 19.69 0.32
CA GLN A 121 2.95 19.66 -0.93
C GLN A 121 3.59 20.55 -2.00
N LYS A 122 4.17 21.69 -1.62
CA LYS A 122 4.90 22.54 -2.54
C LYS A 122 6.18 21.86 -3.03
N ALA A 123 6.89 21.17 -2.15
CA ALA A 123 8.05 20.37 -2.50
C ALA A 123 7.69 19.27 -3.53
N ALA A 124 6.60 18.54 -3.29
CA ALA A 124 6.10 17.53 -4.21
C ALA A 124 5.72 18.12 -5.58
N GLU A 125 5.03 19.25 -5.60
CA GLU A 125 4.66 19.96 -6.82
C GLU A 125 5.89 20.39 -7.64
N ILE A 126 6.92 20.92 -6.98
CA ILE A 126 8.18 21.34 -7.62
C ILE A 126 8.85 20.15 -8.30
N ILE A 127 9.08 19.06 -7.59
CA ILE A 127 9.72 17.85 -8.14
C ILE A 127 8.90 17.26 -9.29
N TRP A 128 7.58 17.20 -9.17
CA TRP A 128 6.70 16.74 -10.24
C TRP A 128 6.81 17.63 -11.50
N LYS A 129 6.84 18.96 -11.34
CA LYS A 129 7.02 19.91 -12.46
C LYS A 129 8.41 19.79 -13.09
N MET A 130 9.47 19.64 -12.29
CA MET A 130 10.84 19.39 -12.78
C MET A 130 10.92 18.10 -13.59
N GLY A 131 10.20 17.06 -13.18
CA GLY A 131 10.02 15.80 -13.91
C GLY A 131 9.08 15.90 -15.13
N LYS A 132 8.75 17.11 -15.60
CA LYS A 132 7.85 17.38 -16.74
C LYS A 132 6.47 16.74 -16.57
N LYS A 133 5.99 16.61 -15.33
CA LYS A 133 4.70 16.02 -14.97
C LYS A 133 4.55 14.56 -15.44
N LYS A 134 5.63 13.81 -15.56
CA LYS A 134 5.62 12.42 -16.05
C LYS A 134 5.66 11.39 -14.93
N ALA A 135 6.25 11.73 -13.78
CA ALA A 135 6.43 10.81 -12.68
C ALA A 135 5.10 10.51 -11.99
N ALA A 136 4.75 9.23 -11.95
CA ALA A 136 3.59 8.71 -11.23
C ALA A 136 3.98 7.36 -10.57
N ALA A 137 4.94 7.44 -9.63
CA ALA A 137 5.39 6.29 -8.87
C ALA A 137 4.36 5.91 -7.80
N ASN A 138 4.42 4.66 -7.34
CA ASN A 138 3.48 4.08 -6.38
C ASN A 138 3.78 4.41 -4.91
N GLY A 139 4.86 5.10 -4.61
CA GLY A 139 5.29 5.42 -3.23
C GLY A 139 4.31 6.26 -2.38
N ALA A 140 3.17 6.67 -2.93
CA ALA A 140 2.08 7.24 -2.14
C ALA A 140 0.98 6.20 -1.86
N VAL A 141 0.53 5.44 -2.87
CA VAL A 141 -0.58 4.49 -2.70
C VAL A 141 -0.21 3.36 -1.75
N MET A 142 1.06 2.99 -1.70
CA MET A 142 1.60 1.94 -0.82
C MET A 142 1.36 2.19 0.68
N ARG A 143 1.20 3.45 1.09
CA ARG A 143 1.15 3.86 2.52
C ARG A 143 -0.17 4.50 2.94
N THR A 144 -1.11 4.72 2.03
CA THR A 144 -2.36 5.44 2.32
C THR A 144 -3.54 4.55 2.74
N SER A 145 -3.35 3.25 2.87
CA SER A 145 -4.38 2.30 3.34
C SER A 145 -4.99 2.72 4.69
N VAL A 146 -4.15 3.17 5.63
CA VAL A 146 -4.55 3.63 6.96
C VAL A 146 -5.49 4.84 6.93
N VAL A 147 -5.49 5.62 5.83
CA VAL A 147 -6.43 6.74 5.63
C VAL A 147 -7.86 6.25 5.45
N GLY A 148 -8.04 5.08 4.84
CA GLY A 148 -9.35 4.42 4.72
C GLY A 148 -9.96 4.01 6.07
N LEU A 149 -9.15 3.97 7.12
CA LEU A 149 -9.58 3.69 8.49
C LEU A 149 -10.03 4.93 9.27
N LEU A 150 -10.02 6.11 8.67
CA LEU A 150 -10.60 7.32 9.26
C LEU A 150 -12.13 7.30 9.11
N LYS A 151 -12.86 7.83 10.13
CA LYS A 151 -14.32 7.91 10.09
C LYS A 151 -14.84 8.97 9.13
N GLU A 152 -14.07 10.03 8.90
CA GLU A 152 -14.50 11.19 8.14
C GLU A 152 -13.42 11.73 7.24
N ASN A 153 -13.82 12.47 6.21
CA ASN A 153 -12.92 13.20 5.32
C ASN A 153 -11.89 12.31 4.59
N VAL A 154 -12.22 11.03 4.35
CA VAL A 154 -11.30 10.05 3.75
C VAL A 154 -10.73 10.54 2.43
N THR A 155 -11.60 10.99 1.51
CA THR A 155 -11.19 11.49 0.19
C THR A 155 -10.19 12.64 0.31
N SER A 156 -10.55 13.72 1.04
CA SER A 156 -9.68 14.89 1.16
C SER A 156 -8.36 14.57 1.92
N ASN A 157 -8.41 13.67 2.90
CA ASN A 157 -7.19 13.24 3.60
C ASN A 157 -6.30 12.39 2.69
N ALA A 158 -6.85 11.46 1.91
CA ALA A 158 -6.08 10.67 0.94
C ALA A 158 -5.40 11.56 -0.11
N GLU A 159 -6.12 12.54 -0.66
CA GLU A 159 -5.54 13.53 -1.58
C GLU A 159 -4.38 14.29 -0.97
N ASN A 160 -4.58 14.85 0.23
CA ASN A 160 -3.58 15.70 0.86
C ASN A 160 -2.37 14.91 1.35
N ILE A 161 -2.55 13.71 1.90
CA ILE A 161 -1.45 12.81 2.33
C ILE A 161 -0.67 12.29 1.11
N CYS A 162 -1.34 11.96 0.01
CA CYS A 162 -0.65 11.64 -1.25
C CYS A 162 0.27 12.78 -1.67
N LYS A 163 -0.26 14.02 -1.69
CA LYS A 163 0.46 15.23 -2.11
C LYS A 163 1.61 15.62 -1.20
N LEU A 164 1.82 14.99 -0.06
CA LEU A 164 3.03 15.20 0.73
C LEU A 164 4.31 14.79 -0.01
N THR A 165 4.21 13.89 -0.99
CA THR A 165 5.35 13.49 -1.84
C THR A 165 4.97 13.29 -3.31
N HIS A 166 3.72 12.98 -3.65
CA HIS A 166 3.29 12.64 -5.01
C HIS A 166 2.16 13.57 -5.46
N PHE A 167 2.46 14.43 -6.42
CA PHE A 167 1.53 15.48 -6.87
C PHE A 167 0.76 15.10 -8.15
N ASP A 168 1.13 14.00 -8.81
CA ASP A 168 0.49 13.55 -10.05
C ASP A 168 -0.96 13.08 -9.81
N PRO A 169 -1.94 13.51 -10.64
CA PRO A 169 -3.34 13.11 -10.47
C PRO A 169 -3.59 11.61 -10.45
N ARG A 170 -2.75 10.82 -11.16
CA ARG A 170 -2.82 9.35 -11.12
C ARG A 170 -2.49 8.78 -9.74
N CYS A 171 -1.48 9.36 -9.09
CA CYS A 171 -1.12 8.96 -7.72
C CYS A 171 -2.23 9.35 -6.74
N VAL A 172 -2.75 10.57 -6.86
CA VAL A 172 -3.85 11.08 -6.02
C VAL A 172 -5.09 10.20 -6.18
N GLY A 173 -5.50 9.93 -7.41
CA GLY A 173 -6.66 9.07 -7.70
C GLY A 173 -6.47 7.64 -7.18
N SER A 174 -5.27 7.06 -7.32
CA SER A 174 -4.96 5.73 -6.77
C SER A 174 -5.13 5.69 -5.25
N CYS A 175 -4.60 6.69 -4.53
CA CYS A 175 -4.74 6.79 -3.08
C CYS A 175 -6.20 6.92 -2.65
N VAL A 176 -6.98 7.75 -3.35
CA VAL A 176 -8.40 7.95 -3.03
C VAL A 176 -9.22 6.69 -3.29
N VAL A 177 -9.00 5.99 -4.41
CA VAL A 177 -9.69 4.74 -4.71
C VAL A 177 -9.43 3.70 -3.63
N VAL A 178 -8.15 3.46 -3.28
CA VAL A 178 -7.77 2.46 -2.26
C VAL A 178 -8.38 2.83 -0.89
N SER A 179 -8.22 4.07 -0.45
CA SER A 179 -8.75 4.53 0.85
C SER A 179 -10.28 4.46 0.89
N SER A 180 -10.98 4.78 -0.21
CA SER A 180 -12.45 4.70 -0.30
C SER A 180 -12.95 3.25 -0.24
N ILE A 181 -12.26 2.32 -0.89
CA ILE A 181 -12.60 0.89 -0.83
C ILE A 181 -12.46 0.38 0.61
N ILE A 182 -11.32 0.67 1.26
CA ILE A 182 -11.09 0.25 2.64
C ILE A 182 -12.16 0.83 3.57
N HIS A 183 -12.48 2.12 3.43
CA HIS A 183 -13.50 2.78 4.23
C HIS A 183 -14.89 2.12 4.07
N ALA A 184 -15.31 1.90 2.83
CA ALA A 184 -16.59 1.25 2.53
C ALA A 184 -16.67 -0.17 3.12
N LEU A 185 -15.57 -0.95 3.03
CA LEU A 185 -15.50 -2.28 3.60
C LEU A 185 -15.57 -2.25 5.13
N VAL A 186 -14.81 -1.37 5.78
CA VAL A 186 -14.66 -1.37 7.24
C VAL A 186 -15.86 -0.78 7.96
N PHE A 187 -16.37 0.36 7.49
CA PHE A 187 -17.39 1.15 8.22
C PHE A 187 -18.80 1.06 7.62
N GLU A 188 -18.92 0.75 6.33
CA GLU A 188 -20.22 0.72 5.65
C GLU A 188 -20.68 -0.72 5.33
N ASP A 189 -19.85 -1.73 5.59
CA ASP A 189 -20.07 -3.12 5.18
C ASP A 189 -20.48 -3.24 3.71
N ARG A 190 -19.84 -2.43 2.86
CA ARG A 190 -20.22 -2.26 1.46
C ARG A 190 -19.05 -2.56 0.52
N ILE A 191 -19.33 -3.36 -0.49
CA ILE A 191 -18.43 -3.61 -1.62
C ILE A 191 -18.67 -2.50 -2.64
N LEU A 192 -17.62 -1.75 -3.00
CA LEU A 192 -17.65 -0.83 -4.13
C LEU A 192 -17.57 -1.64 -5.42
N ASP A 193 -18.61 -1.57 -6.23
CA ASP A 193 -18.63 -2.20 -7.54
C ASP A 193 -17.79 -1.43 -8.58
N TYR A 194 -17.75 -1.94 -9.79
CA TYR A 194 -17.02 -1.33 -10.90
C TYR A 194 -17.43 0.13 -11.14
N GLU A 195 -18.74 0.41 -11.19
CA GLU A 195 -19.26 1.76 -11.47
C GLU A 195 -18.90 2.75 -10.34
N ASN A 196 -18.91 2.31 -9.09
CA ASN A 196 -18.47 3.12 -7.97
C ASN A 196 -16.99 3.52 -8.11
N VAL A 197 -16.12 2.54 -8.43
CA VAL A 197 -14.68 2.78 -8.60
C VAL A 197 -14.40 3.70 -9.79
N ILE A 198 -15.05 3.47 -10.95
CA ILE A 198 -14.99 4.34 -12.12
C ILE A 198 -15.47 5.75 -11.76
N GLY A 199 -16.57 5.87 -10.99
CA GLY A 199 -17.10 7.14 -10.53
C GLY A 199 -16.12 7.97 -9.71
N ILE A 200 -15.29 7.33 -8.89
CA ILE A 200 -14.21 7.98 -8.14
C ILE A 200 -13.03 8.31 -9.08
N ALA A 201 -12.53 7.32 -9.81
CA ALA A 201 -11.31 7.39 -10.60
C ALA A 201 -11.34 8.50 -11.67
N LYS A 202 -12.46 8.65 -12.38
CA LYS A 202 -12.64 9.65 -13.45
C LYS A 202 -12.51 11.11 -12.99
N GLN A 203 -12.62 11.38 -11.68
CA GLN A 203 -12.48 12.72 -11.13
C GLN A 203 -11.02 13.19 -11.11
N TYR A 204 -10.07 12.27 -11.28
CA TYR A 204 -8.63 12.53 -11.17
C TYR A 204 -7.90 12.47 -12.51
N ASP A 205 -7.92 11.31 -13.17
CA ASP A 205 -7.19 11.12 -14.43
C ASP A 205 -7.81 9.98 -15.25
N GLU A 206 -8.08 10.21 -16.53
CA GLU A 206 -8.69 9.22 -17.42
C GLU A 206 -7.84 7.95 -17.60
N ARG A 207 -6.51 8.04 -17.42
CA ARG A 207 -5.61 6.89 -17.53
C ARG A 207 -5.87 5.84 -16.43
N ILE A 208 -6.45 6.23 -15.30
CA ILE A 208 -6.82 5.30 -14.23
C ILE A 208 -7.89 4.32 -14.76
N LEU A 209 -8.83 4.80 -15.57
CA LEU A 209 -9.95 3.98 -16.06
C LEU A 209 -9.47 2.74 -16.79
N SER A 210 -8.45 2.86 -17.65
CA SER A 210 -7.90 1.71 -18.38
C SER A 210 -7.35 0.61 -17.45
N PHE A 211 -6.80 0.97 -16.30
CA PHE A 211 -6.29 0.00 -15.31
C PHE A 211 -7.43 -0.58 -14.45
N VAL A 212 -8.49 0.18 -14.23
CA VAL A 212 -9.73 -0.33 -13.62
C VAL A 212 -10.37 -1.36 -14.54
N ASP A 213 -10.44 -1.08 -15.84
CA ASP A 213 -10.95 -2.01 -16.86
C ASP A 213 -10.15 -3.31 -16.90
N LEU A 214 -8.80 -3.20 -16.99
CA LEU A 214 -7.92 -4.36 -16.97
C LEU A 214 -8.12 -5.20 -15.70
N ALA A 215 -8.21 -4.56 -14.54
CA ALA A 215 -8.37 -5.25 -13.26
C ALA A 215 -9.74 -5.95 -13.13
N TYR A 216 -10.78 -5.43 -13.77
CA TYR A 216 -12.12 -5.98 -13.64
C TYR A 216 -12.42 -7.07 -14.68
N TYR A 217 -12.04 -6.85 -15.95
CA TYR A 217 -12.43 -7.71 -17.07
C TYR A 217 -11.36 -8.71 -17.49
N GLU A 218 -10.08 -8.48 -17.16
CA GLU A 218 -8.97 -9.26 -17.65
C GLU A 218 -8.28 -10.10 -16.57
N SER A 219 -7.38 -10.97 -16.98
CA SER A 219 -6.53 -11.71 -16.04
C SER A 219 -5.48 -10.80 -15.41
N LEU A 220 -4.95 -11.21 -14.25
CA LEU A 220 -3.85 -10.49 -13.57
C LEU A 220 -2.64 -10.26 -14.51
N ASP A 221 -2.36 -11.20 -15.41
CA ASP A 221 -1.26 -11.14 -16.37
C ASP A 221 -1.37 -9.96 -17.33
N SER A 222 -2.59 -9.50 -17.63
CA SER A 222 -2.84 -8.34 -18.51
C SER A 222 -2.30 -7.02 -17.92
N LEU A 223 -2.06 -6.97 -16.60
CA LEU A 223 -1.43 -5.84 -15.94
C LEU A 223 0.09 -5.77 -16.16
N CYS A 224 0.73 -6.86 -16.65
CA CYS A 224 2.17 -6.94 -16.90
C CYS A 224 3.00 -6.39 -15.72
N LEU A 225 2.79 -6.90 -14.51
CA LEU A 225 3.35 -6.36 -13.27
C LEU A 225 4.89 -6.40 -13.26
N ASP A 226 5.51 -7.33 -13.97
CA ASP A 226 6.94 -7.54 -14.09
C ASP A 226 7.62 -6.78 -15.25
N ASP A 227 6.94 -5.80 -15.87
CA ASP A 227 7.57 -4.97 -16.90
C ASP A 227 8.59 -4.01 -16.27
N GLU A 228 9.87 -4.28 -16.47
CA GLU A 228 11.00 -3.54 -15.91
C GLU A 228 10.93 -2.02 -16.06
N LYS A 229 10.30 -1.53 -17.14
CA LYS A 229 10.22 -0.09 -17.43
C LYS A 229 9.17 0.64 -16.61
N SER A 230 8.22 -0.08 -16.04
CA SER A 230 7.05 0.51 -15.40
C SER A 230 6.55 -0.27 -14.18
N MET A 231 7.33 -1.18 -13.59
CA MET A 231 6.91 -1.94 -12.41
C MET A 231 6.48 -1.04 -11.25
N GLY A 232 7.21 0.01 -10.90
CA GLY A 232 6.85 0.98 -9.85
C GLY A 232 5.80 2.03 -10.26
N TYR A 233 4.97 1.76 -11.26
CA TYR A 233 3.93 2.69 -11.74
C TYR A 233 2.66 2.56 -10.90
N THR A 234 2.19 3.69 -10.32
CA THR A 234 1.02 3.70 -9.39
C THR A 234 -0.22 2.99 -9.93
N LEU A 235 -0.47 3.05 -11.25
CA LEU A 235 -1.66 2.42 -11.85
C LEU A 235 -1.52 0.89 -11.96
N ARG A 236 -0.30 0.34 -12.03
CA ARG A 236 -0.09 -1.12 -11.96
C ARG A 236 -0.39 -1.62 -10.56
N THR A 237 0.12 -0.95 -9.55
CA THR A 237 -0.17 -1.26 -8.15
C THR A 237 -1.65 -1.14 -7.84
N LEU A 238 -2.31 -0.06 -8.30
CA LEU A 238 -3.76 0.07 -8.18
C LEU A 238 -4.50 -1.08 -8.89
N GLY A 239 -4.11 -1.38 -10.13
CA GLY A 239 -4.70 -2.47 -10.92
C GLY A 239 -4.56 -3.83 -10.24
N ALA A 240 -3.38 -4.15 -9.70
CA ALA A 240 -3.14 -5.38 -8.96
C ALA A 240 -4.03 -5.49 -7.72
N ALA A 241 -4.13 -4.41 -6.95
CA ALA A 241 -4.98 -4.36 -5.75
C ALA A 241 -6.48 -4.48 -6.09
N LEU A 242 -6.95 -3.81 -7.15
CA LEU A 242 -8.32 -3.92 -7.64
C LEU A 242 -8.63 -5.31 -8.18
N TRP A 243 -7.69 -5.91 -8.93
CA TRP A 243 -7.84 -7.28 -9.40
C TRP A 243 -8.04 -8.25 -8.22
N ALA A 244 -7.19 -8.16 -7.19
CA ALA A 244 -7.32 -8.98 -6.00
C ALA A 244 -8.65 -8.71 -5.27
N TYR A 245 -9.05 -7.45 -5.17
CA TYR A 245 -10.30 -7.03 -4.55
C TYR A 245 -11.53 -7.71 -5.18
N TRP A 246 -11.61 -7.77 -6.49
CA TRP A 246 -12.77 -8.33 -7.18
C TRP A 246 -12.69 -9.85 -7.38
N HIS A 247 -11.50 -10.41 -7.59
CA HIS A 247 -11.36 -11.81 -8.02
C HIS A 247 -10.85 -12.76 -6.94
N ALA A 248 -10.16 -12.28 -5.88
CA ALA A 248 -9.67 -13.17 -4.84
C ALA A 248 -10.81 -13.74 -4.00
N THR A 249 -10.74 -15.05 -3.76
CA THR A 249 -11.69 -15.81 -2.95
C THR A 249 -11.25 -15.92 -1.49
N SER A 250 -9.98 -15.65 -1.21
CA SER A 250 -9.41 -15.57 0.13
C SER A 250 -8.23 -14.59 0.16
N TYR A 251 -7.84 -14.17 1.37
CA TYR A 251 -6.64 -13.37 1.56
C TYR A 251 -5.40 -14.08 1.00
N LYS A 252 -5.19 -15.36 1.41
CA LYS A 252 -4.02 -16.14 1.01
C LYS A 252 -3.90 -16.28 -0.51
N GLU A 253 -4.99 -16.63 -1.18
CA GLU A 253 -5.00 -16.79 -2.63
C GLU A 253 -4.64 -15.50 -3.35
N GLY A 254 -5.27 -14.39 -2.94
CA GLY A 254 -5.04 -13.09 -3.57
C GLY A 254 -3.59 -12.64 -3.44
N ILE A 255 -3.02 -12.72 -2.23
CA ILE A 255 -1.62 -12.34 -1.99
C ILE A 255 -0.65 -13.21 -2.78
N LEU A 256 -0.81 -14.53 -2.76
CA LEU A 256 0.09 -15.42 -3.50
C LEU A 256 0.08 -15.17 -5.01
N LYS A 257 -1.08 -14.89 -5.59
CA LYS A 257 -1.15 -14.54 -7.03
C LYS A 257 -0.40 -13.26 -7.35
N ILE A 258 -0.51 -12.22 -6.50
CA ILE A 258 0.22 -10.97 -6.68
C ILE A 258 1.73 -11.19 -6.51
N VAL A 259 2.15 -11.81 -5.41
CA VAL A 259 3.56 -12.10 -5.10
C VAL A 259 4.21 -12.89 -6.23
N LEU A 260 3.57 -13.96 -6.70
CA LEU A 260 4.10 -14.81 -7.77
C LEU A 260 4.05 -14.17 -9.17
N SER A 261 3.51 -12.97 -9.30
CA SER A 261 3.58 -12.19 -10.54
C SER A 261 4.89 -11.41 -10.70
N GLY A 262 5.69 -11.27 -9.63
CA GLY A 262 6.95 -10.52 -9.67
C GLY A 262 6.76 -9.02 -9.83
N GLY A 263 7.75 -8.34 -10.37
CA GLY A 263 7.77 -6.89 -10.52
C GLY A 263 7.96 -6.19 -9.18
N ASP A 264 7.25 -5.12 -8.94
CA ASP A 264 7.22 -4.38 -7.65
C ASP A 264 6.27 -5.10 -6.67
N ALA A 265 6.65 -6.34 -6.34
CA ALA A 265 5.74 -7.30 -5.74
C ALA A 265 5.42 -6.98 -4.26
N ASP A 266 6.35 -6.40 -3.53
CA ASP A 266 6.15 -5.91 -2.16
C ASP A 266 5.08 -4.82 -2.13
N THR A 267 5.23 -3.75 -2.91
CA THR A 267 4.25 -2.68 -3.01
C THR A 267 2.89 -3.19 -3.53
N ASN A 268 2.89 -4.01 -4.58
CA ASN A 268 1.65 -4.55 -5.14
C ASN A 268 0.90 -5.40 -4.10
N ALA A 269 1.63 -6.24 -3.36
CA ALA A 269 1.04 -7.10 -2.34
C ALA A 269 0.70 -6.34 -1.04
N ALA A 270 1.43 -5.28 -0.69
CA ALA A 270 1.09 -4.40 0.42
C ALA A 270 -0.28 -3.74 0.22
N VAL A 271 -0.51 -3.11 -0.94
CA VAL A 271 -1.78 -2.44 -1.24
C VAL A 271 -2.93 -3.45 -1.39
N ALA A 272 -2.70 -4.55 -2.12
CA ALA A 272 -3.68 -5.63 -2.24
C ALA A 272 -4.00 -6.24 -0.86
N GLY A 273 -2.98 -6.46 -0.03
CA GLY A 273 -3.09 -7.01 1.31
C GLY A 273 -3.91 -6.13 2.25
N ALA A 274 -3.76 -4.81 2.17
CA ALA A 274 -4.59 -3.88 2.93
C ALA A 274 -6.08 -4.01 2.55
N ILE A 275 -6.40 -4.03 1.25
CA ILE A 275 -7.79 -4.19 0.78
C ILE A 275 -8.34 -5.57 1.12
N LEU A 276 -7.58 -6.64 0.89
CA LEU A 276 -8.02 -8.00 1.21
C LEU A 276 -8.18 -8.22 2.71
N GLY A 277 -7.31 -7.61 3.51
CA GLY A 277 -7.43 -7.61 4.97
C GLY A 277 -8.69 -6.90 5.46
N ALA A 278 -9.06 -5.78 4.83
CA ALA A 278 -10.34 -5.10 5.07
C ALA A 278 -11.53 -5.95 4.63
N LYS A 279 -11.40 -6.68 3.50
CA LYS A 279 -12.47 -7.49 2.93
C LYS A 279 -12.75 -8.76 3.75
N PHE A 280 -11.70 -9.47 4.14
CA PHE A 280 -11.81 -10.79 4.76
C PHE A 280 -11.60 -10.79 6.29
N GLY A 281 -11.04 -9.70 6.84
CA GLY A 281 -10.72 -9.58 8.27
C GLY A 281 -9.42 -10.27 8.68
N ILE A 282 -8.91 -9.92 9.87
CA ILE A 282 -7.64 -10.41 10.43
C ILE A 282 -7.62 -11.95 10.58
N ASN A 283 -8.77 -12.58 10.85
CA ASN A 283 -8.88 -14.01 11.07
C ASN A 283 -8.69 -14.84 9.80
N GLN A 284 -8.79 -14.23 8.62
CA GLN A 284 -8.55 -14.89 7.33
C GLN A 284 -7.10 -14.75 6.83
N ILE A 285 -6.28 -13.95 7.51
CA ILE A 285 -4.84 -13.90 7.27
C ILE A 285 -4.21 -15.12 7.95
N PRO A 286 -3.40 -15.94 7.23
CA PRO A 286 -2.74 -17.10 7.82
C PRO A 286 -1.99 -16.76 9.11
N GLU A 287 -2.15 -17.56 10.15
CA GLU A 287 -1.54 -17.30 11.45
C GLU A 287 -0.02 -17.31 11.39
N GLU A 288 0.53 -18.25 10.61
CA GLU A 288 1.97 -18.36 10.37
C GLU A 288 2.56 -17.10 9.69
N TRP A 289 1.77 -16.40 8.88
CA TRP A 289 2.21 -15.16 8.25
C TRP A 289 2.17 -13.98 9.22
N LYS A 290 1.12 -13.88 10.04
CA LYS A 290 1.02 -12.82 11.06
C LYS A 290 2.09 -12.94 12.13
N SER A 291 2.24 -14.14 12.70
CA SER A 291 3.20 -14.42 13.77
C SER A 291 4.64 -14.47 13.26
N GLY A 292 4.85 -14.71 11.98
CA GLY A 292 6.16 -14.71 11.32
C GLY A 292 6.69 -13.31 10.98
N LEU A 293 5.88 -12.26 11.09
CA LEU A 293 6.37 -10.88 10.96
C LEU A 293 7.38 -10.57 12.06
N LEU A 294 8.50 -9.97 11.70
CA LEU A 294 9.59 -9.65 12.64
C LEU A 294 9.13 -8.73 13.78
N TYR A 295 8.21 -7.81 13.50
CA TYR A 295 7.70 -6.84 14.45
C TYR A 295 6.19 -7.02 14.74
N ALA A 296 5.67 -8.24 14.69
CA ALA A 296 4.26 -8.55 14.87
C ALA A 296 3.65 -7.96 16.17
N SER A 297 4.37 -8.07 17.29
CA SER A 297 3.91 -7.53 18.58
C SER A 297 3.82 -6.00 18.56
N MET A 298 4.85 -5.31 18.05
CA MET A 298 4.84 -3.85 17.94
C MET A 298 3.70 -3.36 17.01
N LEU A 299 3.50 -4.06 15.88
CA LEU A 299 2.41 -3.75 14.96
C LEU A 299 1.05 -3.90 15.67
N HIS A 300 0.87 -4.99 16.41
CA HIS A 300 -0.36 -5.23 17.16
C HIS A 300 -0.65 -4.09 18.16
N ASP A 301 0.36 -3.67 18.94
CA ASP A 301 0.19 -2.62 19.94
C ASP A 301 -0.19 -1.28 19.29
N LYS A 302 0.50 -0.89 18.21
CA LYS A 302 0.19 0.33 17.44
C LYS A 302 -1.24 0.32 16.88
N VAL A 303 -1.69 -0.82 16.35
CA VAL A 303 -3.04 -0.96 15.82
C VAL A 303 -4.10 -0.85 16.94
N GLN A 304 -3.83 -1.42 18.11
CA GLN A 304 -4.73 -1.28 19.25
C GLN A 304 -4.83 0.17 19.74
N GLU A 305 -3.71 0.91 19.79
CA GLU A 305 -3.68 2.33 20.12
C GLU A 305 -4.50 3.15 19.12
N PHE A 306 -4.30 2.91 17.84
CA PHE A 306 -5.06 3.59 16.79
C PHE A 306 -6.55 3.24 16.85
N TYR A 307 -6.90 1.97 17.03
CA TYR A 307 -8.29 1.56 17.17
C TYR A 307 -8.97 2.18 18.41
N ALA A 308 -8.22 2.40 19.49
CA ALA A 308 -8.75 3.01 20.70
C ALA A 308 -9.27 4.46 20.48
N MET A 309 -8.77 5.17 19.46
CA MET A 309 -9.27 6.50 19.07
C MET A 309 -10.74 6.48 18.58
N TYR A 310 -11.28 5.31 18.26
CA TYR A 310 -12.63 5.15 17.71
C TYR A 310 -13.66 4.75 18.78
N ARG A 311 -13.22 4.53 20.01
CA ARG A 311 -14.09 4.24 21.17
C ARG A 311 -14.49 5.52 21.87
#